data_56f5ad0925c5edfcfb86de526bccf1e5
#
_entry.id   56f5ad0925c5edfcfb86de526bccf1e5
#
_cell.length_a   1.000
_cell.length_b   1.000
_cell.length_c   1.000
_cell.angle_alpha   90.00
_cell.angle_beta   90.00
_cell.angle_gamma   90.00
#
_symmetry.space_group_name_H-M   'P 1'
#
loop_
_entity.id
_entity.type
_entity.pdbx_description
1 polymer ?
#
loop_
_entity_poly.entity_id
_entity_poly.type
_entity_poly.pdbx_seq_one_letter_code
_entity_poly.pdbx_strand_id
1 'polypeptide(L)'
;MIRLTGRGTATAIGSVAVFTAGLVAGYPVLLAVSAAAFGAVVAAVAIAARRPRVTVARDVYPDRVHRGRPAFARLKVTNPGTRRQPGFTAGDRLGAGFQTVSVRALPPNGQAVHHYELPTETRGRHVVGPLTVDRGDPLGLGTGRLTTGETATLWVHPRVLPMRAITAGHPRHHHEGRSTDDSLHGSLDLRDVREYVVGDEVRHLHWKATARTGQLMVREYVDPDQPRFTALLDTRRGSVRADLFEDAVDLTASLVVSAATADQRCRLVTSCGLDLGTNGGAEAARRMLDELCTLDMTGEHGLGLAPGVLSRSGGGTLVVVLTALADADRAAIAALRPRYSSVIVIVLNGQSGRVPGAKVVPATDAADAARRWNAVVAA
;
A
#
# COMPACT_ATOMS: atom_id res chain seq x y z
N MET A 1 8.82 -9.27 30.06
CA MET A 1 8.28 -8.86 31.37
C MET A 1 7.72 -10.07 32.06
N ILE A 2 8.00 -10.22 33.37
CA ILE A 2 7.47 -11.30 34.23
C ILE A 2 6.32 -10.70 35.03
N ARG A 3 5.19 -11.41 35.08
CA ARG A 3 4.02 -10.98 35.85
C ARG A 3 3.40 -12.18 36.56
N LEU A 4 2.92 -11.95 37.79
CA LEU A 4 2.05 -12.90 38.47
C LEU A 4 0.66 -12.85 37.79
N THR A 5 0.04 -14.01 37.68
CA THR A 5 -1.36 -14.10 37.28
C THR A 5 -2.28 -13.68 38.41
N GLY A 6 -3.57 -13.47 38.18
CA GLY A 6 -4.54 -13.23 39.27
C GLY A 6 -4.56 -14.37 40.31
N ARG A 7 -4.34 -15.62 39.84
CA ARG A 7 -4.19 -16.78 40.74
C ARG A 7 -2.88 -16.69 41.57
N GLY A 8 -1.79 -16.30 40.89
CA GLY A 8 -0.50 -16.14 41.57
C GLY A 8 -0.51 -15.05 42.62
N THR A 9 -1.15 -13.92 42.36
CA THR A 9 -1.29 -12.85 43.37
C THR A 9 -2.19 -13.27 44.53
N ALA A 10 -3.32 -13.94 44.24
CA ALA A 10 -4.19 -14.46 45.29
C ALA A 10 -3.48 -15.51 46.17
N THR A 11 -2.72 -16.44 45.57
CA THR A 11 -1.93 -17.44 46.31
C THR A 11 -0.85 -16.76 47.13
N ALA A 12 -0.15 -15.75 46.60
CA ALA A 12 0.89 -15.02 47.36
C ALA A 12 0.28 -14.28 48.56
N ILE A 13 -0.81 -13.56 48.40
CA ILE A 13 -1.50 -12.85 49.48
C ILE A 13 -2.06 -13.86 50.51
N GLY A 14 -2.71 -14.93 50.03
CA GLY A 14 -3.26 -15.98 50.88
C GLY A 14 -2.16 -16.68 51.71
N SER A 15 -1.00 -16.95 51.10
CA SER A 15 0.11 -17.58 51.84
C SER A 15 0.63 -16.69 52.98
N VAL A 16 0.73 -15.39 52.77
CA VAL A 16 1.13 -14.43 53.82
C VAL A 16 0.06 -14.37 54.93
N ALA A 17 -1.23 -14.32 54.56
CA ALA A 17 -2.30 -14.31 55.55
C ALA A 17 -2.36 -15.58 56.41
N VAL A 18 -2.22 -16.75 55.79
CA VAL A 18 -2.17 -18.05 56.51
C VAL A 18 -0.91 -18.14 57.36
N PHE A 19 0.21 -17.60 56.90
CA PHE A 19 1.46 -17.56 57.68
C PHE A 19 1.29 -16.71 58.94
N THR A 20 0.75 -15.53 58.85
CA THR A 20 0.49 -14.65 60.01
C THR A 20 -0.52 -15.26 60.97
N ALA A 21 -1.58 -15.88 60.46
CA ALA A 21 -2.54 -16.59 61.30
C ALA A 21 -1.91 -17.78 62.05
N GLY A 22 -1.06 -18.54 61.34
CA GLY A 22 -0.32 -19.66 61.96
C GLY A 22 0.65 -19.23 63.04
N LEU A 23 1.32 -18.08 62.89
CA LEU A 23 2.19 -17.49 63.90
C LEU A 23 1.41 -17.07 65.16
N VAL A 24 0.28 -16.37 64.97
CA VAL A 24 -0.55 -15.88 66.05
C VAL A 24 -1.24 -17.04 66.82
N ALA A 25 -1.73 -18.04 66.09
CA ALA A 25 -2.44 -19.18 66.64
C ALA A 25 -1.50 -20.32 67.17
N GLY A 26 -0.19 -20.25 66.86
CA GLY A 26 0.76 -21.26 67.29
C GLY A 26 0.65 -22.62 66.58
N TYR A 27 0.03 -22.65 65.40
CA TYR A 27 -0.18 -23.90 64.63
C TYR A 27 0.91 -24.17 63.59
N PRO A 28 1.84 -25.14 63.83
CA PRO A 28 2.95 -25.44 62.91
C PRO A 28 2.49 -25.88 61.49
N VAL A 29 1.34 -26.54 61.43
CA VAL A 29 0.77 -27.02 60.14
C VAL A 29 0.43 -25.85 59.21
N LEU A 30 -0.11 -24.76 59.73
CA LEU A 30 -0.43 -23.56 58.94
C LEU A 30 0.87 -22.91 58.43
N LEU A 31 1.94 -22.91 59.23
CA LEU A 31 3.25 -22.41 58.79
C LEU A 31 3.83 -23.26 57.66
N ALA A 32 3.72 -24.59 57.74
CA ALA A 32 4.19 -25.50 56.70
C ALA A 32 3.40 -25.32 55.37
N VAL A 33 2.07 -25.21 55.45
CA VAL A 33 1.21 -25.02 54.29
C VAL A 33 1.48 -23.66 53.62
N SER A 34 1.61 -22.60 54.40
CA SER A 34 1.92 -21.27 53.87
C SER A 34 3.29 -21.20 53.23
N ALA A 35 4.31 -21.84 53.83
CA ALA A 35 5.66 -21.93 53.26
C ALA A 35 5.67 -22.71 51.93
N ALA A 36 4.91 -23.81 51.82
CA ALA A 36 4.76 -24.58 50.61
C ALA A 36 4.08 -23.75 49.49
N ALA A 37 3.00 -23.04 49.85
CA ALA A 37 2.29 -22.18 48.89
C ALA A 37 3.17 -21.01 48.39
N PHE A 38 3.91 -20.36 49.29
CA PHE A 38 4.85 -19.31 48.93
C PHE A 38 6.00 -19.85 48.06
N GLY A 39 6.55 -21.01 48.41
CA GLY A 39 7.57 -21.71 47.63
C GLY A 39 7.09 -22.04 46.22
N ALA A 40 5.83 -22.44 46.07
CA ALA A 40 5.22 -22.67 44.75
C ALA A 40 5.15 -21.38 43.89
N VAL A 41 4.82 -20.25 44.51
CA VAL A 41 4.81 -18.94 43.81
C VAL A 41 6.23 -18.54 43.37
N VAL A 42 7.22 -18.70 44.26
CA VAL A 42 8.63 -18.41 43.93
C VAL A 42 9.13 -19.32 42.81
N ALA A 43 8.82 -20.61 42.85
CA ALA A 43 9.17 -21.57 41.81
C ALA A 43 8.50 -21.23 40.49
N ALA A 44 7.22 -20.81 40.49
CA ALA A 44 6.48 -20.39 39.33
C ALA A 44 7.11 -19.16 38.66
N VAL A 45 7.50 -18.15 39.46
CA VAL A 45 8.20 -16.95 38.97
C VAL A 45 9.56 -17.34 38.38
N ALA A 46 10.33 -18.21 39.06
CA ALA A 46 11.62 -18.68 38.55
C ALA A 46 11.51 -19.45 37.24
N ILE A 47 10.44 -20.25 37.07
CA ILE A 47 10.16 -20.98 35.83
C ILE A 47 9.75 -19.98 34.72
N ALA A 48 8.87 -19.03 35.01
CA ALA A 48 8.43 -18.00 34.06
C ALA A 48 9.58 -17.05 33.67
N ALA A 49 10.56 -16.84 34.57
CA ALA A 49 11.73 -16.01 34.30
C ALA A 49 12.77 -16.65 33.36
N ARG A 50 12.74 -17.96 33.20
CA ARG A 50 13.68 -18.65 32.31
C ARG A 50 13.39 -18.28 30.87
N ARG A 51 14.33 -17.64 30.20
CA ARG A 51 14.20 -17.26 28.77
C ARG A 51 14.23 -18.50 27.88
N PRO A 52 13.25 -18.74 27.03
CA PRO A 52 13.35 -19.83 26.06
C PRO A 52 14.50 -19.53 25.09
N ARG A 53 15.39 -20.49 24.90
CA ARG A 53 16.49 -20.41 23.94
C ARG A 53 15.99 -20.98 22.62
N VAL A 54 15.27 -20.17 21.86
CA VAL A 54 14.75 -20.55 20.54
C VAL A 54 15.17 -19.52 19.51
N THR A 55 15.53 -19.99 18.33
CA THR A 55 15.74 -19.16 17.14
C THR A 55 14.46 -19.18 16.32
N VAL A 56 14.03 -18.01 15.89
CA VAL A 56 12.80 -17.84 15.12
C VAL A 56 13.15 -17.26 13.76
N ALA A 57 12.80 -17.98 12.70
CA ALA A 57 12.83 -17.47 11.33
C ALA A 57 11.40 -17.37 10.81
N ARG A 58 11.12 -16.30 10.07
CA ARG A 58 9.80 -16.05 9.47
C ARG A 58 10.00 -15.75 8.00
N ASP A 59 9.19 -16.42 7.19
CA ASP A 59 9.03 -16.14 5.77
C ASP A 59 7.57 -15.77 5.49
N VAL A 60 7.36 -14.70 4.74
CA VAL A 60 6.04 -14.28 4.26
C VAL A 60 5.98 -14.56 2.77
N TYR A 61 4.95 -15.26 2.34
CA TYR A 61 4.82 -15.65 0.93
C TYR A 61 3.37 -15.61 0.46
N PRO A 62 3.07 -14.92 -0.65
CA PRO A 62 3.97 -13.97 -1.31
C PRO A 62 4.20 -12.72 -0.44
N ASP A 63 5.31 -12.00 -0.64
CA ASP A 63 5.62 -10.75 0.06
C ASP A 63 4.75 -9.58 -0.43
N ARG A 64 4.15 -9.73 -1.62
CA ARG A 64 3.19 -8.81 -2.22
C ARG A 64 1.97 -9.56 -2.71
N VAL A 65 0.79 -9.06 -2.37
CA VAL A 65 -0.48 -9.66 -2.71
C VAL A 65 -1.52 -8.58 -2.98
N HIS A 66 -2.48 -8.85 -3.86
CA HIS A 66 -3.62 -7.96 -4.03
C HIS A 66 -4.66 -8.19 -2.92
N ARG A 67 -5.35 -7.14 -2.53
CA ARG A 67 -6.40 -7.15 -1.51
C ARG A 67 -7.40 -8.29 -1.74
N GLY A 68 -7.62 -9.11 -0.68
CA GLY A 68 -8.51 -10.27 -0.72
C GLY A 68 -7.92 -11.52 -1.38
N ARG A 69 -6.64 -11.53 -1.73
CA ARG A 69 -5.93 -12.74 -2.15
C ARG A 69 -5.16 -13.33 -0.98
N PRO A 70 -5.07 -14.67 -0.86
CA PRO A 70 -4.41 -15.30 0.28
C PRO A 70 -2.90 -15.00 0.32
N ALA A 71 -2.40 -14.71 1.51
CA ALA A 71 -0.98 -14.65 1.83
C ALA A 71 -0.73 -15.46 3.10
N PHE A 72 0.43 -16.08 3.19
CA PHE A 72 0.77 -16.99 4.29
C PHE A 72 2.08 -16.58 4.93
N ALA A 73 2.17 -16.77 6.24
CA ALA A 73 3.41 -16.75 6.97
C ALA A 73 3.84 -18.17 7.32
N ARG A 74 5.12 -18.46 7.13
CA ARG A 74 5.79 -19.66 7.62
C ARG A 74 6.68 -19.27 8.78
N LEU A 75 6.35 -19.75 9.98
CA LEU A 75 7.10 -19.54 11.19
C LEU A 75 7.89 -20.79 11.50
N LYS A 76 9.21 -20.72 11.45
CA LYS A 76 10.13 -21.79 11.81
C LYS A 76 10.74 -21.48 13.19
N VAL A 77 10.47 -22.32 14.15
CA VAL A 77 11.02 -22.22 15.51
C VAL A 77 12.00 -23.36 15.73
N THR A 78 13.24 -23.04 16.04
CA THR A 78 14.32 -24.01 16.25
C THR A 78 14.86 -23.92 17.68
N ASN A 79 15.09 -25.05 18.32
CA ASN A 79 15.80 -25.14 19.59
C ASN A 79 17.30 -25.40 19.32
N PRO A 80 18.18 -24.38 19.40
CA PRO A 80 19.61 -24.56 19.15
C PRO A 80 20.34 -25.17 20.34
N GLY A 81 19.64 -25.42 21.44
CA GLY A 81 20.23 -25.91 22.70
C GLY A 81 20.34 -27.45 22.75
N THR A 82 21.17 -27.93 23.66
CA THR A 82 21.38 -29.36 23.92
C THR A 82 20.33 -29.98 24.86
N ARG A 83 19.42 -29.16 25.43
CA ARG A 83 18.34 -29.60 26.32
C ARG A 83 16.99 -29.42 25.64
N ARG A 84 16.07 -30.32 26.01
CA ARG A 84 14.67 -30.23 25.55
C ARG A 84 14.06 -28.89 26.00
N GLN A 85 13.49 -28.16 25.09
CA GLN A 85 12.73 -26.93 25.33
C GLN A 85 11.28 -27.30 25.62
N PRO A 86 10.70 -26.93 26.76
CA PRO A 86 9.28 -27.12 27.02
C PRO A 86 8.42 -26.38 26.00
N GLY A 87 7.19 -26.89 25.75
CA GLY A 87 6.22 -26.21 24.89
C GLY A 87 5.86 -24.81 25.44
N PHE A 88 5.48 -23.93 24.51
CA PHE A 88 5.08 -22.57 24.81
C PHE A 88 4.04 -22.08 23.78
N THR A 89 3.34 -21.04 24.15
CA THR A 89 2.45 -20.34 23.23
C THR A 89 3.16 -19.10 22.70
N ALA A 90 3.07 -18.90 21.39
CA ALA A 90 3.63 -17.74 20.73
C ALA A 90 2.51 -16.94 20.07
N GLY A 91 2.56 -15.62 20.20
CA GLY A 91 1.69 -14.70 19.49
C GLY A 91 2.47 -13.97 18.42
N ASP A 92 2.03 -14.04 17.18
CA ASP A 92 2.62 -13.25 16.10
C ASP A 92 1.75 -12.01 15.87
N ARG A 93 2.39 -10.86 15.85
CA ARG A 93 1.69 -9.59 15.64
C ARG A 93 1.40 -9.41 14.14
N LEU A 94 0.16 -9.13 13.81
CA LEU A 94 -0.32 -8.91 12.45
C LEU A 94 -1.01 -7.55 12.36
N GLY A 95 -0.26 -6.48 12.09
CA GLY A 95 -0.80 -5.13 12.17
C GLY A 95 -1.41 -4.84 13.55
N ALA A 96 -2.73 -4.65 13.64
CA ALA A 96 -3.46 -4.45 14.90
C ALA A 96 -3.87 -5.77 15.58
N GLY A 97 -3.81 -6.91 14.90
CA GLY A 97 -4.22 -8.22 15.39
C GLY A 97 -3.07 -9.07 15.93
N PHE A 98 -3.43 -10.23 16.50
CA PHE A 98 -2.50 -11.25 16.97
C PHE A 98 -2.94 -12.62 16.47
N GLN A 99 -1.99 -13.37 15.90
CA GLN A 99 -2.16 -14.78 15.60
C GLN A 99 -1.46 -15.62 16.64
N THR A 100 -2.20 -16.47 17.35
CA THR A 100 -1.65 -17.34 18.40
C THR A 100 -1.24 -18.68 17.79
N VAL A 101 0.00 -19.10 18.07
CA VAL A 101 0.57 -20.37 17.62
C VAL A 101 1.05 -21.16 18.85
N SER A 102 0.59 -22.39 19.00
CA SER A 102 1.05 -23.29 20.07
C SER A 102 2.22 -24.14 19.58
N VAL A 103 3.39 -23.92 20.17
CA VAL A 103 4.61 -24.66 19.86
C VAL A 103 4.77 -25.80 20.88
N ARG A 104 4.77 -27.06 20.39
CA ARG A 104 5.02 -28.24 21.24
C ARG A 104 6.46 -28.26 21.75
N ALA A 105 6.71 -29.08 22.77
CA ALA A 105 8.04 -29.24 23.31
C ALA A 105 9.04 -29.70 22.24
N LEU A 106 10.16 -28.96 22.10
CA LEU A 106 11.17 -29.19 21.08
C LEU A 106 12.35 -29.98 21.65
N PRO A 107 12.76 -31.10 21.06
CA PRO A 107 14.00 -31.80 21.46
C PRO A 107 15.22 -30.94 21.14
N PRO A 108 16.42 -31.34 21.63
CA PRO A 108 17.66 -30.68 21.20
C PRO A 108 17.78 -30.65 19.67
N ASN A 109 18.18 -29.50 19.13
CA ASN A 109 18.24 -29.23 17.70
C ASN A 109 16.93 -29.47 16.93
N GLY A 110 15.82 -29.68 17.65
CA GLY A 110 14.49 -29.86 17.05
C GLY A 110 13.92 -28.57 16.52
N GLN A 111 13.05 -28.71 15.52
CA GLN A 111 12.37 -27.61 14.89
C GLN A 111 10.85 -27.87 14.78
N ALA A 112 10.08 -26.80 14.82
CA ALA A 112 8.66 -26.80 14.51
C ALA A 112 8.39 -25.75 13.44
N VAL A 113 7.53 -26.11 12.49
CA VAL A 113 7.10 -25.19 11.41
C VAL A 113 5.61 -25.00 11.54
N HIS A 114 5.18 -23.77 11.53
CA HIS A 114 3.78 -23.39 11.56
C HIS A 114 3.45 -22.53 10.36
N HIS A 115 2.31 -22.79 9.75
CA HIS A 115 1.76 -21.99 8.65
C HIS A 115 0.45 -21.36 9.12
N TYR A 116 0.26 -20.10 8.82
CA TYR A 116 -0.99 -19.41 9.08
C TYR A 116 -1.23 -18.34 8.00
N GLU A 117 -2.51 -18.05 7.78
CA GLU A 117 -2.95 -17.06 6.81
C GLU A 117 -2.81 -15.65 7.40
N LEU A 118 -2.41 -14.72 6.54
CA LEU A 118 -2.27 -13.30 6.89
C LEU A 118 -3.52 -12.55 6.44
N PRO A 119 -3.98 -11.54 7.20
CA PRO A 119 -5.11 -10.71 6.80
C PRO A 119 -4.72 -9.84 5.58
N THR A 120 -5.54 -9.90 4.54
CA THR A 120 -5.33 -9.19 3.27
C THR A 120 -6.54 -8.35 2.86
N GLU A 121 -7.50 -8.12 3.77
CA GLU A 121 -8.74 -7.39 3.50
C GLU A 121 -8.51 -5.89 3.33
N THR A 122 -7.49 -5.36 3.98
CA THR A 122 -7.12 -3.94 3.92
C THR A 122 -5.79 -3.79 3.20
N ARG A 123 -5.74 -2.88 2.20
CA ARG A 123 -4.48 -2.54 1.55
C ARG A 123 -3.54 -1.84 2.55
N GLY A 124 -2.26 -1.97 2.32
CA GLY A 124 -1.28 -1.32 3.17
C GLY A 124 0.03 -2.09 3.25
N ARG A 125 0.99 -1.49 3.92
CA ARG A 125 2.22 -2.13 4.32
C ARG A 125 2.07 -2.71 5.72
N HIS A 126 1.82 -4.01 5.80
CA HIS A 126 1.61 -4.71 7.06
C HIS A 126 2.91 -5.29 7.57
N VAL A 127 3.28 -4.91 8.80
CA VAL A 127 4.42 -5.50 9.50
C VAL A 127 3.96 -6.75 10.25
N VAL A 128 4.56 -7.89 9.94
CA VAL A 128 4.32 -9.18 10.57
C VAL A 128 5.42 -9.42 11.61
N GLY A 129 5.04 -9.63 12.85
CA GLY A 129 5.96 -9.78 13.97
C GLY A 129 6.25 -8.46 14.72
N PRO A 130 7.19 -8.49 15.68
CA PRO A 130 7.98 -9.64 16.15
C PRO A 130 7.14 -10.68 16.89
N LEU A 131 7.67 -11.91 17.02
CA LEU A 131 7.02 -12.98 17.76
C LEU A 131 7.07 -12.71 19.26
N THR A 132 5.91 -12.77 19.89
CA THR A 132 5.81 -12.70 21.35
C THR A 132 5.62 -14.10 21.91
N VAL A 133 6.57 -14.57 22.70
CA VAL A 133 6.50 -15.87 23.36
C VAL A 133 5.93 -15.68 24.74
N ASP A 134 4.78 -16.28 25.00
CA ASP A 134 4.15 -16.33 26.30
C ASP A 134 4.43 -17.70 26.95
N ARG A 135 4.98 -17.67 28.15
CA ARG A 135 5.30 -18.84 28.91
C ARG A 135 4.61 -18.75 30.27
N GLY A 136 3.83 -19.76 30.59
CA GLY A 136 3.27 -19.98 31.93
C GLY A 136 4.04 -21.04 32.69
N ASP A 137 3.94 -21.01 34.03
CA ASP A 137 4.30 -22.14 34.87
C ASP A 137 3.18 -23.20 34.86
N PRO A 138 3.47 -24.47 35.23
CA PRO A 138 2.46 -25.55 35.25
C PRO A 138 1.26 -25.29 36.15
N LEU A 139 1.44 -24.47 37.21
CA LEU A 139 0.36 -24.12 38.13
C LEU A 139 -0.42 -22.87 37.73
N GLY A 140 0.04 -22.16 36.66
CA GLY A 140 -0.58 -20.94 36.18
C GLY A 140 -0.48 -19.75 37.15
N LEU A 141 0.54 -19.72 38.02
CA LEU A 141 0.76 -18.66 39.01
C LEU A 141 1.59 -17.50 38.47
N GLY A 142 2.46 -17.77 37.48
CA GLY A 142 3.34 -16.79 36.85
C GLY A 142 3.33 -16.85 35.32
N THR A 143 3.50 -15.69 34.66
CA THR A 143 3.67 -15.60 33.23
C THR A 143 4.89 -14.77 32.87
N GLY A 144 5.67 -15.26 31.90
CA GLY A 144 6.79 -14.53 31.31
C GLY A 144 6.49 -14.23 29.84
N ARG A 145 6.69 -12.99 29.43
CA ARG A 145 6.56 -12.56 28.04
C ARG A 145 7.90 -12.13 27.48
N LEU A 146 8.29 -12.72 26.38
CA LEU A 146 9.51 -12.40 25.66
C LEU A 146 9.17 -12.11 24.20
N THR A 147 9.68 -11.01 23.68
CA THR A 147 9.63 -10.69 22.26
C THR A 147 10.91 -11.16 21.59
N THR A 148 10.81 -11.90 20.49
CA THR A 148 11.95 -12.47 19.77
C THR A 148 11.67 -12.58 18.28
N GLY A 149 12.73 -12.70 17.46
CA GLY A 149 12.66 -12.82 16.02
C GLY A 149 12.57 -11.47 15.31
N GLU A 150 12.83 -11.51 14.02
CA GLU A 150 12.76 -10.36 13.12
C GLU A 150 11.33 -10.10 12.65
N THR A 151 11.10 -8.92 12.10
CA THR A 151 9.85 -8.56 11.44
C THR A 151 9.93 -8.86 9.96
N ALA A 152 8.83 -9.27 9.36
CA ALA A 152 8.67 -9.34 7.91
C ALA A 152 7.64 -8.30 7.45
N THR A 153 7.66 -7.95 6.17
CA THR A 153 6.70 -7.00 5.61
C THR A 153 5.84 -7.71 4.57
N LEU A 154 4.53 -7.56 4.69
CA LEU A 154 3.57 -7.93 3.66
C LEU A 154 3.01 -6.65 3.03
N TRP A 155 3.11 -6.55 1.69
CA TRP A 155 2.47 -5.49 0.92
C TRP A 155 1.13 -5.99 0.39
N VAL A 156 0.05 -5.38 0.83
CA VAL A 156 -1.30 -5.66 0.32
C VAL A 156 -1.67 -4.55 -0.65
N HIS A 157 -1.49 -4.81 -1.93
CA HIS A 157 -1.80 -3.90 -3.03
C HIS A 157 -3.31 -3.72 -3.22
N PRO A 158 -3.75 -2.62 -3.82
CA PRO A 158 -5.12 -2.47 -4.31
C PRO A 158 -5.51 -3.63 -5.24
N ARG A 159 -6.80 -3.87 -5.41
CA ARG A 159 -7.29 -4.80 -6.42
C ARG A 159 -6.99 -4.27 -7.82
N VAL A 160 -6.61 -5.15 -8.71
CA VAL A 160 -6.44 -4.83 -10.13
C VAL A 160 -7.52 -5.55 -10.92
N LEU A 161 -8.38 -4.77 -11.53
CA LEU A 161 -9.46 -5.25 -12.40
C LEU A 161 -8.96 -5.35 -13.85
N PRO A 162 -9.49 -6.26 -14.65
CA PRO A 162 -9.10 -6.38 -16.05
C PRO A 162 -9.58 -5.15 -16.85
N MET A 163 -8.64 -4.30 -17.21
CA MET A 163 -8.89 -3.08 -18.00
C MET A 163 -8.02 -3.06 -19.25
N ARG A 164 -8.58 -2.51 -20.34
CA ARG A 164 -7.85 -2.30 -21.58
C ARG A 164 -7.04 -1.02 -21.49
N ALA A 165 -5.80 -1.06 -21.94
CA ALA A 165 -4.98 0.14 -22.10
C ALA A 165 -5.55 1.00 -23.26
N ILE A 166 -5.49 2.33 -23.10
CA ILE A 166 -5.80 3.25 -24.20
C ILE A 166 -4.61 3.25 -25.16
N THR A 167 -4.84 2.80 -26.37
CA THR A 167 -3.83 2.84 -27.46
C THR A 167 -3.74 4.21 -28.15
N ALA A 168 -4.71 5.10 -27.95
CA ALA A 168 -4.89 6.35 -28.68
C ALA A 168 -4.53 7.59 -27.86
N GLY A 169 -3.30 7.70 -27.42
CA GLY A 169 -2.76 8.94 -26.88
C GLY A 169 -1.67 9.49 -27.80
N HIS A 170 -2.03 10.29 -28.81
CA HIS A 170 -0.99 11.02 -29.53
C HIS A 170 -0.41 12.11 -28.61
N PRO A 171 0.93 12.23 -28.54
CA PRO A 171 1.53 13.37 -27.84
C PRO A 171 1.02 14.67 -28.47
N ARG A 172 0.58 15.62 -27.65
CA ARG A 172 0.26 16.95 -28.16
C ARG A 172 1.54 17.72 -28.36
N HIS A 173 1.67 18.31 -29.53
CA HIS A 173 2.75 19.24 -29.82
C HIS A 173 2.47 20.56 -29.07
N HIS A 174 3.41 21.00 -28.25
CA HIS A 174 3.37 22.34 -27.70
C HIS A 174 3.81 23.32 -28.79
N HIS A 175 2.81 23.92 -29.49
CA HIS A 175 3.01 25.04 -30.39
C HIS A 175 2.75 26.40 -29.73
N GLU A 176 3.00 26.56 -28.44
CA GLU A 176 2.88 27.88 -27.83
C GLU A 176 4.13 28.23 -27.02
N GLY A 177 4.81 29.25 -27.52
CA GLY A 177 6.00 29.83 -26.98
C GLY A 177 5.91 30.23 -25.51
N ARG A 178 6.56 29.46 -24.70
CA ARG A 178 7.30 29.88 -23.54
C ARG A 178 8.48 28.93 -23.41
N SER A 179 9.63 29.38 -23.86
CA SER A 179 10.89 28.77 -23.47
C SER A 179 10.98 28.87 -21.95
N THR A 180 10.76 27.76 -21.26
CA THR A 180 11.17 27.64 -19.87
C THR A 180 12.64 27.21 -19.92
N ASP A 181 13.52 27.97 -19.31
CA ASP A 181 14.98 27.74 -19.23
C ASP A 181 15.38 26.39 -18.58
N ASP A 182 14.41 25.58 -18.17
CA ASP A 182 14.59 24.25 -17.54
C ASP A 182 14.58 23.06 -18.53
N SER A 183 14.48 23.31 -19.84
CA SER A 183 14.47 22.22 -20.84
C SER A 183 15.85 21.96 -21.46
N LEU A 184 16.91 22.05 -20.67
CA LEU A 184 18.29 21.87 -21.14
C LEU A 184 18.71 20.42 -21.42
N HIS A 185 17.84 19.42 -21.21
CA HIS A 185 18.20 17.99 -21.36
C HIS A 185 17.16 17.12 -22.08
N GLY A 186 16.14 17.68 -22.72
CA GLY A 186 15.20 16.91 -23.54
C GLY A 186 15.73 16.75 -24.97
N SER A 187 16.12 15.54 -25.36
CA SER A 187 16.36 15.23 -26.77
C SER A 187 15.02 15.27 -27.51
N LEU A 188 14.81 16.29 -28.30
CA LEU A 188 13.68 16.35 -29.21
C LEU A 188 13.96 15.36 -30.36
N ASP A 189 13.29 14.21 -30.36
CA ASP A 189 13.40 13.27 -31.47
C ASP A 189 12.61 13.76 -32.67
N LEU A 190 13.27 13.80 -33.84
CA LEU A 190 12.64 14.14 -35.10
C LEU A 190 11.64 13.04 -35.48
N ARG A 191 10.36 13.34 -35.44
CA ARG A 191 9.29 12.40 -35.80
C ARG A 191 9.05 12.35 -37.31
N ASP A 192 8.88 13.53 -37.91
CA ASP A 192 8.49 13.64 -39.30
C ASP A 192 8.84 15.01 -39.86
N VAL A 193 8.74 15.13 -41.18
CA VAL A 193 8.88 16.39 -41.91
C VAL A 193 7.62 16.58 -42.73
N ARG A 194 6.78 17.54 -42.34
CA ARG A 194 5.51 17.86 -43.00
C ARG A 194 5.55 19.24 -43.69
N GLU A 195 4.55 19.50 -44.50
CA GLU A 195 4.39 20.84 -45.10
C GLU A 195 4.10 21.90 -44.03
N TYR A 196 4.64 23.09 -44.23
CA TYR A 196 4.42 24.25 -43.41
C TYR A 196 2.96 24.72 -43.50
N VAL A 197 2.35 24.94 -42.36
CA VAL A 197 1.02 25.56 -42.24
C VAL A 197 1.19 26.92 -41.58
N VAL A 198 0.39 27.93 -42.00
CA VAL A 198 0.45 29.26 -41.38
C VAL A 198 0.19 29.17 -39.89
N GLY A 199 1.19 29.61 -39.08
CA GLY A 199 1.22 29.49 -37.64
C GLY A 199 2.35 28.58 -37.09
N ASP A 200 3.03 27.82 -37.96
CA ASP A 200 4.21 27.03 -37.56
C ASP A 200 5.42 27.96 -37.36
N GLU A 201 6.30 27.57 -36.41
CA GLU A 201 7.50 28.33 -36.12
C GLU A 201 8.56 28.19 -37.20
N VAL A 202 8.99 29.32 -37.74
CA VAL A 202 9.99 29.42 -38.83
C VAL A 202 11.34 28.78 -38.41
N ARG A 203 11.70 28.74 -37.12
CA ARG A 203 12.93 28.11 -36.63
C ARG A 203 12.96 26.58 -36.86
N HIS A 204 11.82 25.95 -37.05
CA HIS A 204 11.71 24.52 -37.29
C HIS A 204 11.68 24.15 -38.77
N LEU A 205 11.91 25.10 -39.67
CA LEU A 205 11.96 24.82 -41.12
C LEU A 205 13.10 23.84 -41.44
N HIS A 206 12.75 22.84 -42.21
CA HIS A 206 13.70 21.84 -42.73
C HIS A 206 14.21 22.23 -44.10
N TRP A 207 15.19 23.12 -44.15
CA TRP A 207 15.69 23.72 -45.40
C TRP A 207 16.09 22.70 -46.45
N LYS A 208 16.65 21.55 -46.08
CA LYS A 208 17.03 20.48 -46.99
C LYS A 208 15.81 19.81 -47.66
N ALA A 209 14.72 19.60 -46.94
CA ALA A 209 13.50 19.08 -47.48
C ALA A 209 12.80 20.12 -48.34
N THR A 210 12.71 21.37 -47.87
CA THR A 210 12.19 22.52 -48.62
C THR A 210 12.89 22.67 -49.97
N ALA A 211 14.22 22.57 -50.01
CA ALA A 211 14.97 22.68 -51.26
C ALA A 211 14.71 21.49 -52.24
N ARG A 212 14.30 20.33 -51.73
CA ARG A 212 13.98 19.14 -52.54
C ARG A 212 12.57 19.14 -53.06
N THR A 213 11.61 19.60 -52.24
CA THR A 213 10.18 19.55 -52.55
C THR A 213 9.68 20.84 -53.22
N GLY A 214 10.43 21.92 -53.08
CA GLY A 214 9.98 23.26 -53.54
C GLY A 214 8.90 23.89 -52.62
N GLN A 215 8.47 23.21 -51.59
CA GLN A 215 7.48 23.68 -50.62
C GLN A 215 8.11 23.84 -49.26
N LEU A 216 7.67 24.80 -48.46
CA LEU A 216 8.18 24.98 -47.07
C LEU A 216 7.86 23.74 -46.23
N MET A 217 8.89 23.11 -45.70
CA MET A 217 8.79 21.89 -44.87
C MET A 217 9.21 22.21 -43.48
N VAL A 218 8.46 21.71 -42.48
CA VAL A 218 8.72 21.90 -41.04
C VAL A 218 9.08 20.57 -40.41
N ARG A 219 10.09 20.58 -39.50
CA ARG A 219 10.44 19.43 -38.63
C ARG A 219 9.41 19.35 -37.53
N GLU A 220 8.81 18.19 -37.40
CA GLU A 220 7.97 17.83 -36.28
C GLU A 220 8.77 17.07 -35.27
N TYR A 221 8.85 17.60 -34.06
CA TYR A 221 9.58 17.00 -32.96
C TYR A 221 8.59 16.38 -31.95
N VAL A 222 9.00 15.27 -31.36
CA VAL A 222 8.27 14.62 -30.24
C VAL A 222 9.15 14.69 -29.01
N ASP A 223 8.59 15.10 -27.90
CA ASP A 223 9.22 14.95 -26.62
C ASP A 223 9.08 13.49 -26.18
N PRO A 224 10.16 12.69 -26.16
CA PRO A 224 10.11 11.29 -25.77
C PRO A 224 9.76 11.12 -24.29
N ASP A 225 9.88 12.18 -23.47
CA ASP A 225 9.64 12.12 -22.04
C ASP A 225 8.19 12.46 -21.62
N GLN A 226 7.32 12.84 -22.57
CA GLN A 226 5.92 13.09 -22.25
C GLN A 226 5.19 11.80 -21.82
N PRO A 227 4.47 11.80 -20.69
CA PRO A 227 3.65 10.67 -20.29
C PRO A 227 2.50 10.50 -21.31
N ARG A 228 2.32 9.28 -21.81
CA ARG A 228 1.19 8.93 -22.70
C ARG A 228 -0.12 8.75 -21.94
N PHE A 229 -0.01 8.39 -20.66
CA PHE A 229 -1.11 8.17 -19.77
C PHE A 229 -0.88 8.87 -18.43
N THR A 230 -1.82 9.69 -17.97
CA THR A 230 -1.80 10.33 -16.67
C THR A 230 -3.07 9.99 -15.91
N ALA A 231 -2.95 9.41 -14.72
CA ALA A 231 -4.06 9.21 -13.81
C ALA A 231 -4.03 10.28 -12.72
N LEU A 232 -5.14 10.98 -12.52
CA LEU A 232 -5.36 11.88 -11.38
C LEU A 232 -6.40 11.25 -10.46
N LEU A 233 -5.99 10.95 -9.22
CA LEU A 233 -6.87 10.45 -8.18
C LEU A 233 -7.18 11.55 -7.18
N ASP A 234 -8.45 11.79 -6.91
CA ASP A 234 -8.87 12.67 -5.82
C ASP A 234 -8.69 11.98 -4.46
N THR A 235 -7.92 12.60 -3.57
CA THR A 235 -7.64 12.12 -2.22
C THR A 235 -8.06 13.14 -1.14
N ARG A 236 -8.78 14.21 -1.51
CA ARG A 236 -9.23 15.26 -0.58
C ARG A 236 -10.33 14.74 0.35
N ARG A 237 -10.07 14.66 1.63
CA ARG A 237 -11.02 14.13 2.62
C ARG A 237 -12.39 14.84 2.61
N GLY A 238 -12.44 16.13 2.27
CA GLY A 238 -13.68 16.90 2.20
C GLY A 238 -14.54 16.70 0.94
N SER A 239 -13.97 16.13 -0.12
CA SER A 239 -14.60 15.91 -1.43
C SER A 239 -14.83 14.44 -1.74
N VAL A 240 -14.01 13.56 -1.16
CA VAL A 240 -14.06 12.13 -1.41
C VAL A 240 -15.05 11.45 -0.46
N ARG A 241 -15.90 10.61 -1.02
CA ARG A 241 -16.77 9.72 -0.23
C ARG A 241 -15.94 8.57 0.32
N ALA A 242 -15.87 8.44 1.64
CA ALA A 242 -15.06 7.46 2.33
C ALA A 242 -15.40 6.00 1.96
N ASP A 243 -16.69 5.72 1.70
CA ASP A 243 -17.19 4.41 1.29
C ASP A 243 -16.75 4.00 -0.13
N LEU A 244 -16.42 4.97 -1.00
CA LEU A 244 -15.99 4.75 -2.37
C LEU A 244 -14.48 4.97 -2.59
N PHE A 245 -13.76 5.37 -1.56
CA PHE A 245 -12.32 5.66 -1.69
C PHE A 245 -11.51 4.44 -2.09
N GLU A 246 -11.80 3.29 -1.49
CA GLU A 246 -11.13 2.03 -1.84
C GLU A 246 -11.39 1.62 -3.29
N ASP A 247 -12.62 1.84 -3.79
CA ASP A 247 -12.95 1.61 -5.19
C ASP A 247 -12.22 2.58 -6.12
N ALA A 248 -12.09 3.85 -5.74
CA ALA A 248 -11.32 4.83 -6.51
C ALA A 248 -9.84 4.45 -6.61
N VAL A 249 -9.26 3.94 -5.51
CA VAL A 249 -7.87 3.45 -5.50
C VAL A 249 -7.72 2.18 -6.34
N ASP A 250 -8.64 1.20 -6.22
CA ASP A 250 -8.64 -0.03 -7.03
C ASP A 250 -8.76 0.27 -8.52
N LEU A 251 -9.63 1.22 -8.89
CA LEU A 251 -9.79 1.66 -10.27
C LEU A 251 -8.51 2.34 -10.80
N THR A 252 -7.95 3.26 -10.00
CA THR A 252 -6.71 3.95 -10.37
C THR A 252 -5.56 2.96 -10.55
N ALA A 253 -5.42 1.99 -9.63
CA ALA A 253 -4.45 0.91 -9.74
C ALA A 253 -4.63 0.12 -11.04
N SER A 254 -5.88 -0.22 -11.38
CA SER A 254 -6.21 -0.97 -12.60
C SER A 254 -5.84 -0.20 -13.86
N LEU A 255 -6.11 1.11 -13.88
CA LEU A 255 -5.77 2.00 -14.99
C LEU A 255 -4.26 2.11 -15.20
N VAL A 256 -3.50 2.40 -14.13
CA VAL A 256 -2.05 2.57 -14.25
C VAL A 256 -1.35 1.25 -14.57
N VAL A 257 -1.82 0.12 -14.02
CA VAL A 257 -1.30 -1.20 -14.35
C VAL A 257 -1.57 -1.55 -15.82
N SER A 258 -2.78 -1.31 -16.33
CA SER A 258 -3.11 -1.59 -17.72
C SER A 258 -2.24 -0.77 -18.69
N ALA A 259 -2.02 0.52 -18.40
CA ALA A 259 -1.18 1.38 -19.21
C ALA A 259 0.31 0.98 -19.12
N ALA A 260 0.81 0.68 -17.92
CA ALA A 260 2.20 0.27 -17.71
C ALA A 260 2.51 -1.09 -18.37
N THR A 261 1.59 -2.06 -18.30
CA THR A 261 1.74 -3.37 -18.96
C THR A 261 1.68 -3.27 -20.49
N ALA A 262 1.04 -2.25 -21.02
CA ALA A 262 1.08 -1.91 -22.44
C ALA A 262 2.33 -1.08 -22.84
N ASP A 263 3.34 -1.06 -21.96
CA ASP A 263 4.62 -0.36 -22.13
C ASP A 263 4.48 1.15 -22.38
N GLN A 264 3.43 1.76 -21.83
CA GLN A 264 3.19 3.19 -21.93
C GLN A 264 3.88 3.93 -20.77
N ARG A 265 4.43 5.11 -21.06
CA ARG A 265 4.85 6.04 -20.01
C ARG A 265 3.65 6.49 -19.22
N CYS A 266 3.68 6.22 -17.92
CA CYS A 266 2.57 6.47 -17.01
C CYS A 266 2.95 7.53 -15.97
N ARG A 267 1.97 8.33 -15.61
CA ARG A 267 2.08 9.27 -14.49
C ARG A 267 0.88 9.10 -13.57
N LEU A 268 1.15 8.94 -12.29
CA LEU A 268 0.15 8.91 -11.23
C LEU A 268 0.25 10.20 -10.44
N VAL A 269 -0.83 10.94 -10.36
CA VAL A 269 -0.93 12.19 -9.62
C VAL A 269 -2.11 12.09 -8.66
N THR A 270 -1.97 12.63 -7.46
CA THR A 270 -3.10 12.80 -6.54
C THR A 270 -3.37 14.28 -6.27
N SER A 271 -4.60 14.61 -5.90
CA SER A 271 -4.97 15.99 -5.54
C SER A 271 -4.15 16.54 -4.37
N CYS A 272 -3.58 15.68 -3.52
CA CYS A 272 -2.82 16.05 -2.32
C CYS A 272 -1.30 15.97 -2.50
N GLY A 273 -0.78 15.93 -3.74
CA GLY A 273 0.62 16.20 -4.04
C GLY A 273 1.50 15.01 -4.40
N LEU A 274 1.01 13.75 -4.39
CA LEU A 274 1.76 12.65 -4.99
C LEU A 274 1.89 12.91 -6.50
N ASP A 275 3.10 12.78 -7.02
CA ASP A 275 3.43 12.91 -8.44
C ASP A 275 4.52 11.91 -8.78
N LEU A 276 4.14 10.82 -9.43
CA LEU A 276 5.02 9.73 -9.78
C LEU A 276 4.96 9.46 -11.28
N GLY A 277 6.02 9.78 -12.00
CA GLY A 277 6.22 9.41 -13.40
C GLY A 277 7.04 8.14 -13.51
N THR A 278 6.66 7.25 -14.41
CA THR A 278 7.41 6.01 -14.70
C THR A 278 7.39 5.72 -16.19
N ASN A 279 8.43 5.03 -16.65
CA ASN A 279 8.41 4.36 -17.95
C ASN A 279 7.46 3.16 -17.88
N GLY A 280 7.04 2.61 -19.01
CA GLY A 280 6.20 1.42 -19.06
C GLY A 280 6.87 0.18 -18.44
N GLY A 281 6.14 -0.95 -18.45
CA GLY A 281 6.64 -2.23 -18.00
C GLY A 281 6.20 -2.65 -16.59
N ALA A 282 6.53 -3.89 -16.22
CA ALA A 282 6.07 -4.50 -14.98
C ALA A 282 6.64 -3.82 -13.71
N GLU A 283 7.87 -3.32 -13.78
CA GLU A 283 8.49 -2.61 -12.65
C GLU A 283 7.82 -1.26 -12.39
N ALA A 284 7.42 -0.56 -13.47
CA ALA A 284 6.64 0.67 -13.38
C ALA A 284 5.28 0.41 -12.71
N ALA A 285 4.56 -0.63 -13.14
CA ALA A 285 3.31 -1.04 -12.53
C ALA A 285 3.46 -1.34 -11.04
N ARG A 286 4.52 -2.07 -10.67
CA ARG A 286 4.81 -2.42 -9.28
C ARG A 286 5.08 -1.18 -8.41
N ARG A 287 5.90 -0.23 -8.89
CA ARG A 287 6.16 1.01 -8.15
C ARG A 287 4.88 1.81 -7.90
N MET A 288 4.01 1.93 -8.90
CA MET A 288 2.73 2.62 -8.74
C MET A 288 1.81 1.91 -7.75
N LEU A 289 1.79 0.57 -7.74
CA LEU A 289 1.04 -0.20 -6.77
C LEU A 289 1.59 -0.05 -5.34
N ASP A 290 2.91 -0.02 -5.16
CA ASP A 290 3.55 0.20 -3.86
C ASP A 290 3.16 1.58 -3.28
N GLU A 291 3.11 2.65 -4.10
CA GLU A 291 2.65 3.98 -3.68
C GLU A 291 1.14 3.99 -3.36
N LEU A 292 0.31 3.42 -4.23
CA LEU A 292 -1.13 3.33 -4.01
C LEU A 292 -1.49 2.48 -2.78
N CYS A 293 -0.60 1.55 -2.39
CA CYS A 293 -0.77 0.71 -1.22
C CYS A 293 -0.86 1.52 0.08
N THR A 294 -0.04 2.57 0.21
CA THR A 294 0.06 3.39 1.42
C THR A 294 -0.72 4.70 1.35
N LEU A 295 -1.38 4.95 0.22
CA LEU A 295 -2.11 6.19 0.00
C LEU A 295 -3.36 6.25 0.88
N ASP A 296 -3.57 7.41 1.53
CA ASP A 296 -4.75 7.68 2.35
C ASP A 296 -5.41 9.00 1.96
N MET A 297 -6.63 9.22 2.45
CA MET A 297 -7.31 10.49 2.29
C MET A 297 -6.62 11.56 3.13
N THR A 298 -6.24 12.67 2.51
CA THR A 298 -5.56 13.77 3.19
C THR A 298 -6.55 14.80 3.71
N GLY A 299 -6.33 15.24 4.96
CA GLY A 299 -7.27 16.11 5.67
C GLY A 299 -7.07 17.61 5.48
N GLU A 300 -6.16 18.05 4.60
CA GLU A 300 -5.94 19.47 4.35
C GLU A 300 -7.14 20.08 3.61
N HIS A 301 -7.78 21.09 4.25
CA HIS A 301 -8.90 21.82 3.67
C HIS A 301 -8.37 22.87 2.69
N GLY A 302 -9.07 23.04 1.57
CA GLY A 302 -8.78 24.09 0.59
C GLY A 302 -7.89 23.71 -0.59
N LEU A 303 -7.45 22.46 -0.68
CA LEU A 303 -6.75 21.97 -1.86
C LEU A 303 -7.70 21.84 -3.05
N GLY A 304 -7.29 22.37 -4.21
CA GLY A 304 -7.99 22.14 -5.48
C GLY A 304 -7.78 20.72 -5.99
N LEU A 305 -8.68 20.24 -6.85
CA LEU A 305 -8.57 18.92 -7.48
C LEU A 305 -7.28 18.76 -8.28
N ALA A 306 -6.92 19.80 -9.03
CA ALA A 306 -5.78 19.76 -9.95
C ALA A 306 -4.54 20.41 -9.33
N PRO A 307 -3.52 19.66 -8.94
CA PRO A 307 -2.26 20.22 -8.49
C PRO A 307 -1.58 21.04 -9.61
N GLY A 308 -0.87 22.11 -9.24
CA GLY A 308 -0.18 22.98 -10.19
C GLY A 308 0.81 22.26 -11.12
N VAL A 309 1.27 21.08 -10.73
CA VAL A 309 2.14 20.22 -11.55
C VAL A 309 1.46 19.75 -12.84
N LEU A 310 0.14 19.52 -12.84
CA LEU A 310 -0.63 19.16 -14.04
C LEU A 310 -0.78 20.35 -15.00
N SER A 311 -0.67 21.58 -14.48
CA SER A 311 -0.71 22.80 -15.30
C SER A 311 0.63 23.09 -15.99
N ARG A 312 1.71 22.49 -15.53
CA ARG A 312 3.07 22.69 -16.11
C ARG A 312 3.43 21.61 -17.12
N SER A 313 2.83 20.45 -17.03
CA SER A 313 3.06 19.29 -17.91
C SER A 313 1.77 18.88 -18.58
N GLY A 314 1.85 18.24 -19.73
CA GLY A 314 0.71 17.75 -20.49
C GLY A 314 1.12 16.62 -21.41
N GLY A 315 0.23 16.26 -22.34
CA GLY A 315 0.46 15.19 -23.30
C GLY A 315 -0.40 13.96 -23.03
N GLY A 316 -0.62 13.15 -24.05
CA GLY A 316 -1.38 11.91 -23.95
C GLY A 316 -2.80 12.05 -23.40
N THR A 317 -3.24 11.03 -22.67
CA THR A 317 -4.58 10.97 -22.06
C THR A 317 -4.52 11.23 -20.57
N LEU A 318 -5.37 12.14 -20.09
CA LEU A 318 -5.61 12.34 -18.66
C LEU A 318 -6.89 11.61 -18.26
N VAL A 319 -6.79 10.74 -17.26
CA VAL A 319 -7.94 10.10 -16.62
C VAL A 319 -8.06 10.61 -15.18
N VAL A 320 -9.20 11.19 -14.87
CA VAL A 320 -9.51 11.74 -13.54
C VAL A 320 -10.48 10.79 -12.84
N VAL A 321 -10.12 10.29 -11.68
CA VAL A 321 -10.96 9.40 -10.87
C VAL A 321 -11.49 10.16 -9.67
N LEU A 322 -12.82 10.25 -9.59
CA LEU A 322 -13.55 11.00 -8.57
C LEU A 322 -14.63 10.13 -7.93
N THR A 323 -14.95 10.38 -6.67
CA THR A 323 -16.12 9.81 -5.99
C THR A 323 -17.32 10.77 -6.01
N ALA A 324 -17.09 12.06 -6.27
CA ALA A 324 -18.10 13.09 -6.47
C ALA A 324 -17.56 14.15 -7.42
N LEU A 325 -18.43 14.83 -8.15
CA LEU A 325 -18.06 15.85 -9.14
C LEU A 325 -18.71 17.19 -8.75
N ALA A 326 -17.95 18.05 -8.10
CA ALA A 326 -18.37 19.42 -7.76
C ALA A 326 -18.18 20.40 -8.92
N ASP A 327 -18.82 21.57 -8.87
CA ASP A 327 -18.70 22.58 -9.91
C ASP A 327 -17.29 23.14 -10.03
N ALA A 328 -16.60 23.32 -8.90
CA ALA A 328 -15.22 23.73 -8.88
C ALA A 328 -14.29 22.72 -9.57
N ASP A 329 -14.59 21.42 -9.43
CA ASP A 329 -13.83 20.35 -10.07
C ASP A 329 -14.05 20.35 -11.59
N ARG A 330 -15.28 20.62 -12.04
CA ARG A 330 -15.59 20.78 -13.48
C ARG A 330 -14.75 21.88 -14.12
N ALA A 331 -14.66 23.04 -13.45
CA ALA A 331 -13.85 24.16 -13.93
C ALA A 331 -12.35 23.81 -13.97
N ALA A 332 -11.84 23.17 -12.92
CA ALA A 332 -10.45 22.74 -12.85
C ALA A 332 -10.09 21.73 -13.95
N ILE A 333 -10.95 20.75 -14.22
CA ILE A 333 -10.75 19.75 -15.28
C ILE A 333 -10.82 20.40 -16.66
N ALA A 334 -11.78 21.32 -16.88
CA ALA A 334 -11.91 22.03 -18.15
C ALA A 334 -10.65 22.87 -18.46
N ALA A 335 -10.03 23.48 -17.44
CA ALA A 335 -8.77 24.23 -17.58
C ALA A 335 -7.58 23.35 -17.99
N LEU A 336 -7.60 22.06 -17.69
CA LEU A 336 -6.56 21.10 -18.09
C LEU A 336 -6.73 20.61 -19.55
N ARG A 337 -7.94 20.73 -20.13
CA ARG A 337 -8.26 20.20 -21.47
C ARG A 337 -7.27 20.63 -22.57
N PRO A 338 -6.82 21.89 -22.65
CA PRO A 338 -5.88 22.31 -23.69
C PRO A 338 -4.53 21.57 -23.66
N ARG A 339 -4.16 21.00 -22.53
CA ARG A 339 -2.84 20.37 -22.29
C ARG A 339 -2.79 18.88 -22.60
N TYR A 340 -3.95 18.21 -22.67
CA TYR A 340 -4.05 16.76 -22.89
C TYR A 340 -4.77 16.45 -24.19
N SER A 341 -4.35 15.40 -24.89
CA SER A 341 -4.98 14.96 -26.13
C SER A 341 -6.42 14.49 -25.89
N SER A 342 -6.64 13.82 -24.77
CA SER A 342 -7.95 13.37 -24.31
C SER A 342 -8.06 13.54 -22.80
N VAL A 343 -9.26 13.91 -22.33
CA VAL A 343 -9.58 13.96 -20.89
C VAL A 343 -10.82 13.11 -20.65
N ILE A 344 -10.67 12.14 -19.76
CA ILE A 344 -11.74 11.22 -19.34
C ILE A 344 -11.92 11.38 -17.85
N VAL A 345 -13.17 11.53 -17.41
CA VAL A 345 -13.51 11.66 -15.98
C VAL A 345 -14.38 10.48 -15.59
N ILE A 346 -13.94 9.71 -14.61
CA ILE A 346 -14.71 8.60 -14.04
C ILE A 346 -15.24 9.04 -12.70
N VAL A 347 -16.58 8.94 -12.51
CA VAL A 347 -17.24 9.36 -11.26
C VAL A 347 -17.95 8.16 -10.65
N LEU A 348 -17.53 7.76 -9.45
CA LEU A 348 -17.92 6.51 -8.80
C LEU A 348 -19.20 6.61 -7.94
N ASN A 349 -20.00 7.65 -8.05
CA ASN A 349 -21.27 7.76 -7.31
C ASN A 349 -22.51 7.55 -8.19
N GLY A 350 -22.31 7.09 -9.41
CA GLY A 350 -23.38 6.92 -10.39
C GLY A 350 -23.93 8.22 -10.98
N GLN A 351 -23.46 9.38 -10.53
CA GLN A 351 -23.91 10.67 -11.04
C GLN A 351 -23.34 10.92 -12.43
N SER A 352 -24.21 11.25 -13.35
CA SER A 352 -23.81 11.78 -14.65
C SER A 352 -23.67 13.30 -14.58
N GLY A 353 -22.60 13.82 -15.11
CA GLY A 353 -22.35 15.25 -15.21
C GLY A 353 -21.70 15.60 -16.54
N ARG A 354 -21.83 16.84 -16.97
CA ARG A 354 -21.14 17.31 -18.17
C ARG A 354 -19.92 18.13 -17.77
N VAL A 355 -18.76 17.77 -18.32
CA VAL A 355 -17.53 18.54 -18.18
C VAL A 355 -17.11 19.01 -19.57
N PRO A 356 -17.00 20.32 -19.84
CA PRO A 356 -16.63 20.83 -21.16
C PRO A 356 -15.31 20.22 -21.65
N GLY A 357 -15.33 19.63 -22.84
CA GLY A 357 -14.15 19.04 -23.47
C GLY A 357 -13.65 17.73 -22.86
N ALA A 358 -14.35 17.13 -21.89
CA ALA A 358 -14.01 15.84 -21.31
C ALA A 358 -15.13 14.81 -21.50
N LYS A 359 -14.76 13.54 -21.64
CA LYS A 359 -15.71 12.42 -21.66
C LYS A 359 -15.97 11.97 -20.21
N VAL A 360 -17.21 12.08 -19.76
CA VAL A 360 -17.58 11.64 -18.39
C VAL A 360 -18.12 10.22 -18.46
N VAL A 361 -17.61 9.35 -17.59
CA VAL A 361 -18.02 7.95 -17.42
C VAL A 361 -18.57 7.80 -16.00
N PRO A 362 -19.90 7.84 -15.81
CA PRO A 362 -20.49 7.58 -14.50
C PRO A 362 -20.40 6.08 -14.20
N ALA A 363 -20.12 5.73 -12.95
CA ALA A 363 -20.06 4.36 -12.48
C ALA A 363 -20.50 4.28 -11.01
N THR A 364 -20.95 3.12 -10.55
CA THR A 364 -21.37 2.92 -9.16
C THR A 364 -20.25 2.43 -8.25
N ASP A 365 -19.31 1.68 -8.81
CA ASP A 365 -18.17 1.06 -8.12
C ASP A 365 -17.02 0.83 -9.12
N ALA A 366 -15.89 0.32 -8.63
CA ALA A 366 -14.72 0.04 -9.45
C ALA A 366 -15.00 -0.99 -10.55
N ALA A 367 -15.81 -2.02 -10.28
CA ALA A 367 -16.10 -3.08 -11.25
C ALA A 367 -17.00 -2.56 -12.39
N ASP A 368 -18.00 -1.75 -12.07
CA ASP A 368 -18.85 -1.07 -13.07
C ASP A 368 -18.01 -0.10 -13.92
N ALA A 369 -17.13 0.67 -13.25
CA ALA A 369 -16.22 1.58 -13.95
C ALA A 369 -15.31 0.83 -14.95
N ALA A 370 -14.75 -0.31 -14.56
CA ALA A 370 -13.90 -1.12 -15.42
C ALA A 370 -14.66 -1.67 -16.65
N ARG A 371 -15.89 -2.11 -16.47
CA ARG A 371 -16.75 -2.57 -17.59
C ARG A 371 -17.04 -1.43 -18.58
N ARG A 372 -17.47 -0.26 -18.06
CA ARG A 372 -17.76 0.93 -18.88
C ARG A 372 -16.52 1.47 -19.58
N TRP A 373 -15.39 1.48 -18.88
CA TRP A 373 -14.12 1.84 -19.47
C TRP A 373 -13.76 0.95 -20.67
N ASN A 374 -13.85 -0.37 -20.50
CA ASN A 374 -13.56 -1.31 -21.58
C ASN A 374 -14.47 -1.12 -22.81
N ALA A 375 -15.73 -0.75 -22.58
CA ALA A 375 -16.64 -0.39 -23.67
C ALA A 375 -16.25 0.93 -24.35
N VAL A 376 -15.80 1.93 -23.57
CA VAL A 376 -15.35 3.23 -24.08
C VAL A 376 -14.07 3.12 -24.92
N VAL A 377 -13.14 2.23 -24.53
CA VAL A 377 -11.85 2.03 -25.22
C VAL A 377 -12.01 1.11 -26.44
N ALA A 378 -13.06 0.27 -26.49
CA ALA A 378 -13.35 -0.60 -27.61
C ALA A 378 -14.09 0.12 -28.75
N ALA A 379 -14.75 1.27 -28.48
CA ALA A 379 -15.51 2.09 -29.46
C ALA A 379 -14.63 3.16 -30.10
#